data_4db90cfd27af58e7e3d404a329b733b7
#
_entry.id   4db90cfd27af58e7e3d404a329b733b7
#
_cell.length_a   1.000
_cell.length_b   1.000
_cell.length_c   1.000
_cell.angle_alpha   90.00
_cell.angle_beta   90.00
_cell.angle_gamma   90.00
#
_symmetry.space_group_name_H-M   'P 1'
#
loop_
_entity.id
_entity.type
_entity.pdbx_description
1 polymer ?
#
loop_
_entity_poly.entity_id
_entity_poly.type
_entity_poly.pdbx_seq_one_letter_code
_entity_poly.pdbx_strand_id
1 'polypeptide(L)'
;MKNRFVQLLIVSAVLYGCGQNPATLTGNIVPAHPPVITASLNFADKETVTRYESAINSFFDRNFGSRGFNGSFLVAKDGEILAEGYRGFRDPVQKNSVLGEHDAFHLASVSKTFTGMAILKLWEDGKLGLDDDLSLYFDKFPYPGTTIKMLLNHRSGLPNYTNYLDVYKWDRKKFVTNLDVLASLYKMRPSLQFPTGKRFSYCNTNYALLALIVEKVSGISYHDYMQQTFFTPLQMNDTYVFQQEDLDRSLPSYEWNNRKYGLEFMDLVYGDKNIYSTVRDMLKWDQALYNGQLFKDSTLAAAFTGYSYEKAGKRNYGLGWRLSEIENGKKIVYHNGWWHGNNTVFIRLPEEKATIILLGNKYNRNIYRAKQLCDLFGDYKQSNNLFQETDGDPVTIAAGGSQ
;
A
#
# COMPACT_ATOMS: atom_id res chain seq x y z
N MET A 1 19.43 -53.60 -54.69
CA MET A 1 19.12 -53.10 -56.04
C MET A 1 18.87 -51.60 -55.97
N LYS A 2 19.61 -50.92 -56.84
CA LYS A 2 19.42 -49.49 -57.30
C LYS A 2 19.50 -48.36 -56.29
N ASN A 3 20.68 -47.79 -56.22
CA ASN A 3 21.19 -46.43 -56.46
C ASN A 3 20.17 -45.34 -56.85
N ARG A 4 20.26 -44.16 -56.20
CA ARG A 4 20.46 -42.89 -56.96
C ARG A 4 21.05 -41.80 -56.04
N PHE A 5 22.21 -41.33 -56.51
CA PHE A 5 22.96 -40.10 -56.17
C PHE A 5 22.10 -38.85 -56.42
N VAL A 6 22.23 -37.82 -55.55
CA VAL A 6 22.10 -36.41 -55.98
C VAL A 6 23.18 -35.59 -55.30
N GLN A 7 23.82 -34.79 -56.12
CA GLN A 7 25.05 -34.05 -55.92
C GLN A 7 24.97 -32.87 -54.96
N LEU A 8 26.09 -32.68 -54.30
CA LEU A 8 26.45 -31.46 -53.55
C LEU A 8 26.83 -30.37 -54.53
N LEU A 9 26.29 -29.16 -54.34
CA LEU A 9 26.78 -27.92 -54.94
C LEU A 9 27.36 -27.05 -53.81
N ILE A 10 28.70 -26.92 -53.83
CA ILE A 10 29.46 -26.02 -52.99
C ILE A 10 29.50 -24.66 -53.68
N VAL A 11 28.98 -23.61 -53.04
CA VAL A 11 29.21 -22.22 -53.42
C VAL A 11 30.09 -21.59 -52.38
N SER A 12 31.33 -21.33 -52.78
CA SER A 12 32.32 -20.59 -52.02
C SER A 12 32.02 -19.07 -52.09
N ALA A 13 31.70 -18.43 -50.98
CA ALA A 13 31.66 -16.99 -50.88
C ALA A 13 32.89 -16.50 -50.09
N VAL A 14 33.69 -15.72 -50.77
CA VAL A 14 34.88 -15.05 -50.25
C VAL A 14 34.42 -13.90 -49.35
N LEU A 15 34.78 -13.95 -48.06
CA LEU A 15 34.60 -12.84 -47.14
C LEU A 15 35.82 -11.91 -47.17
N TYR A 16 35.61 -10.71 -47.65
CA TYR A 16 36.52 -9.58 -47.42
C TYR A 16 36.29 -9.06 -45.99
N GLY A 17 37.29 -9.14 -45.17
CA GLY A 17 37.33 -8.55 -43.84
C GLY A 17 37.51 -7.03 -43.92
N CYS A 18 36.61 -6.30 -43.29
CA CYS A 18 36.86 -4.95 -42.81
C CYS A 18 36.82 -5.00 -41.27
N GLY A 19 38.00 -4.84 -40.69
CA GLY A 19 38.13 -4.62 -39.25
C GLY A 19 37.52 -3.29 -38.85
N GLN A 20 36.52 -3.36 -37.96
CA GLN A 20 36.13 -2.20 -37.14
C GLN A 20 36.27 -2.59 -35.68
N ASN A 21 37.17 -1.84 -35.01
CA ASN A 21 37.30 -1.90 -33.55
C ASN A 21 35.97 -1.65 -32.85
N PRO A 22 35.60 -2.40 -31.82
CA PRO A 22 34.47 -2.01 -30.98
C PRO A 22 34.86 -0.75 -30.19
N ALA A 23 34.30 0.39 -30.59
CA ALA A 23 34.36 1.59 -29.79
C ALA A 23 33.64 1.30 -28.45
N THR A 24 34.39 1.29 -27.36
CA THR A 24 33.90 1.30 -26.01
C THR A 24 33.07 2.56 -25.79
N LEU A 25 31.76 2.46 -25.90
CA LEU A 25 30.81 3.48 -25.45
C LEU A 25 30.77 3.46 -23.92
N THR A 26 31.78 4.07 -23.28
CA THR A 26 31.65 4.55 -21.89
C THR A 26 30.95 5.90 -21.91
N GLY A 27 29.69 5.91 -22.29
CA GLY A 27 28.81 7.02 -22.01
C GLY A 27 28.17 6.78 -20.65
N ASN A 28 28.47 7.64 -19.67
CA ASN A 28 27.65 7.75 -18.45
C ASN A 28 26.22 8.07 -18.89
N ILE A 29 25.38 7.02 -18.99
CA ILE A 29 23.94 7.21 -19.16
C ILE A 29 23.45 7.74 -17.81
N VAL A 30 23.42 9.06 -17.66
CA VAL A 30 22.57 9.70 -16.66
C VAL A 30 21.17 9.31 -17.07
N PRO A 31 20.43 8.50 -16.28
CA PRO A 31 19.07 8.15 -16.65
C PRO A 31 18.28 9.45 -16.68
N ALA A 32 17.83 9.84 -17.86
CA ALA A 32 16.83 10.87 -17.98
C ALA A 32 15.66 10.43 -17.10
N HIS A 33 15.24 11.25 -16.16
CA HIS A 33 14.03 10.98 -15.40
C HIS A 33 12.94 10.74 -16.43
N PRO A 34 12.21 9.60 -16.38
CA PRO A 34 11.13 9.39 -17.32
C PRO A 34 10.19 10.60 -17.25
N PRO A 35 9.71 11.10 -18.38
CA PRO A 35 8.82 12.24 -18.39
C PRO A 35 7.61 11.94 -17.52
N VAL A 36 7.15 12.93 -16.78
CA VAL A 36 5.83 12.87 -16.14
C VAL A 36 4.83 12.73 -17.28
N ILE A 37 4.14 11.59 -17.35
CA ILE A 37 3.11 11.37 -18.36
C ILE A 37 1.89 12.17 -17.90
N THR A 38 1.60 13.24 -18.62
CA THR A 38 0.37 14.00 -18.44
C THR A 38 -0.68 13.42 -19.35
N ALA A 39 -1.76 12.88 -18.77
CA ALA A 39 -2.92 12.51 -19.56
C ALA A 39 -3.57 13.78 -20.15
N SER A 40 -4.07 13.69 -21.37
CA SER A 40 -4.88 14.77 -21.95
C SER A 40 -6.19 14.86 -21.19
N LEU A 41 -6.30 15.86 -20.34
CA LEU A 41 -7.49 16.11 -19.55
C LEU A 41 -8.53 16.85 -20.39
N ASN A 42 -9.78 16.42 -20.29
CA ASN A 42 -10.95 17.16 -20.76
C ASN A 42 -11.31 18.31 -19.79
N PHE A 43 -10.31 18.87 -19.09
CA PHE A 43 -10.55 20.11 -18.36
C PHE A 43 -10.72 21.24 -19.35
N ALA A 44 -11.78 22.03 -19.16
CA ALA A 44 -12.13 23.16 -20.02
C ALA A 44 -11.07 24.27 -20.06
N ASP A 45 -10.01 24.16 -19.22
CA ASP A 45 -9.01 25.20 -19.06
C ASP A 45 -7.57 24.63 -19.00
N LYS A 46 -6.82 24.86 -20.08
CA LYS A 46 -5.41 24.47 -20.23
C LYS A 46 -4.50 25.14 -19.17
N GLU A 47 -4.84 26.34 -18.74
CA GLU A 47 -4.06 27.09 -17.73
C GLU A 47 -4.13 26.39 -16.38
N THR A 48 -5.31 25.93 -15.99
CA THR A 48 -5.50 25.15 -14.75
C THR A 48 -4.69 23.85 -14.76
N VAL A 49 -4.68 23.11 -15.87
CA VAL A 49 -3.88 21.88 -16.00
C VAL A 49 -2.40 22.18 -15.83
N THR A 50 -1.87 23.17 -16.56
CA THR A 50 -0.46 23.58 -16.48
C THR A 50 -0.07 24.01 -15.06
N ARG A 51 -0.97 24.66 -14.34
CA ARG A 51 -0.75 25.04 -12.94
C ARG A 51 -0.61 23.82 -12.02
N TYR A 52 -1.48 22.81 -12.17
CA TYR A 52 -1.38 21.57 -11.39
C TYR A 52 -0.07 20.83 -11.69
N GLU A 53 0.24 20.63 -12.96
CA GLU A 53 1.48 19.98 -13.39
C GLU A 53 2.72 20.66 -12.83
N SER A 54 2.81 21.98 -12.95
CA SER A 54 3.92 22.77 -12.44
C SER A 54 4.08 22.65 -10.92
N ALA A 55 2.96 22.72 -10.19
CA ALA A 55 2.96 22.60 -8.73
C ALA A 55 3.36 21.19 -8.26
N ILE A 56 2.86 20.15 -8.93
CA ILE A 56 3.18 18.75 -8.64
C ILE A 56 4.66 18.48 -8.93
N ASN A 57 5.16 18.89 -10.09
CA ASN A 57 6.58 18.73 -10.44
C ASN A 57 7.48 19.47 -9.43
N SER A 58 7.13 20.72 -9.07
CA SER A 58 7.85 21.50 -8.06
C SER A 58 7.86 20.81 -6.69
N PHE A 59 6.75 20.14 -6.31
CA PHE A 59 6.70 19.35 -5.08
C PHE A 59 7.69 18.18 -5.14
N PHE A 60 7.73 17.43 -6.24
CA PHE A 60 8.64 16.30 -6.40
C PHE A 60 10.10 16.74 -6.40
N ASP A 61 10.43 17.82 -7.09
CA ASP A 61 11.81 18.36 -7.15
C ASP A 61 12.29 18.81 -5.78
N ARG A 62 11.45 19.53 -5.02
CA ARG A 62 11.81 20.00 -3.66
C ARG A 62 11.98 18.84 -2.67
N ASN A 63 11.12 17.83 -2.72
CA ASN A 63 11.09 16.78 -1.71
C ASN A 63 11.93 15.55 -2.04
N PHE A 64 12.18 15.29 -3.32
CA PHE A 64 12.84 14.07 -3.77
C PHE A 64 14.05 14.30 -4.68
N GLY A 65 14.29 15.51 -5.22
CA GLY A 65 15.29 15.82 -6.23
C GLY A 65 16.62 15.05 -6.08
N SER A 66 17.49 15.48 -5.16
CA SER A 66 18.80 14.82 -4.91
C SER A 66 18.71 13.60 -3.97
N ARG A 67 17.58 13.36 -3.31
CA ARG A 67 17.42 12.34 -2.25
C ARG A 67 16.89 10.99 -2.73
N GLY A 68 16.71 10.82 -4.05
CA GLY A 68 16.45 9.54 -4.68
C GLY A 68 15.12 8.89 -4.27
N PHE A 69 14.00 9.37 -4.82
CA PHE A 69 12.74 8.63 -4.80
C PHE A 69 12.84 7.43 -5.74
N ASN A 70 12.55 6.22 -5.23
CA ASN A 70 12.45 5.01 -6.02
C ASN A 70 11.02 4.48 -5.87
N GLY A 71 10.17 4.71 -6.87
CA GLY A 71 8.76 4.42 -6.77
C GLY A 71 7.93 5.06 -7.88
N SER A 72 6.61 4.98 -7.72
CA SER A 72 5.62 5.58 -8.61
C SER A 72 4.72 6.56 -7.87
N PHE A 73 4.14 7.51 -8.60
CA PHE A 73 3.15 8.43 -8.07
C PHE A 73 2.06 8.72 -9.10
N LEU A 74 0.89 9.07 -8.58
CA LEU A 74 -0.24 9.50 -9.38
C LEU A 74 -1.03 10.55 -8.59
N VAL A 75 -1.40 11.64 -9.26
CA VAL A 75 -2.32 12.65 -8.75
C VAL A 75 -3.46 12.78 -9.75
N ALA A 76 -4.69 12.65 -9.27
CA ALA A 76 -5.89 12.69 -10.11
C ALA A 76 -6.95 13.60 -9.51
N LYS A 77 -7.87 14.07 -10.36
CA LYS A 77 -9.07 14.81 -9.97
C LYS A 77 -10.24 14.35 -10.84
N ASP A 78 -11.41 14.11 -10.22
CA ASP A 78 -12.61 13.58 -10.89
C ASP A 78 -12.34 12.31 -11.72
N GLY A 79 -11.38 11.48 -11.29
CA GLY A 79 -10.92 10.26 -11.96
C GLY A 79 -9.92 10.49 -13.08
N GLU A 80 -9.69 11.73 -13.49
CA GLU A 80 -8.73 12.08 -14.54
C GLU A 80 -7.32 12.30 -13.95
N ILE A 81 -6.31 11.71 -14.58
CA ILE A 81 -4.92 11.80 -14.14
C ILE A 81 -4.35 13.17 -14.47
N LEU A 82 -3.98 13.94 -13.43
CA LEU A 82 -3.30 15.23 -13.56
C LEU A 82 -1.79 15.05 -13.77
N ALA A 83 -1.21 14.10 -13.05
CA ALA A 83 0.20 13.76 -13.18
C ALA A 83 0.44 12.32 -12.74
N GLU A 84 1.31 11.65 -13.45
CA GLU A 84 1.75 10.28 -13.15
C GLU A 84 3.24 10.16 -13.45
N GLY A 85 3.97 9.38 -12.65
CA GLY A 85 5.38 9.17 -12.93
C GLY A 85 5.95 7.96 -12.23
N TYR A 86 6.99 7.43 -12.86
CA TYR A 86 7.75 6.25 -12.42
C TYR A 86 9.21 6.67 -12.31
N ARG A 87 9.81 6.56 -11.13
CA ARG A 87 11.17 7.05 -10.88
C ARG A 87 12.02 5.96 -10.25
N GLY A 88 13.18 5.74 -10.83
CA GLY A 88 14.15 4.76 -10.35
C GLY A 88 14.05 3.40 -11.03
N PHE A 89 14.43 2.36 -10.32
CA PHE A 89 14.65 1.03 -10.88
C PHE A 89 14.00 -0.04 -10.03
N ARG A 90 13.65 -1.18 -10.66
CA ARG A 90 13.19 -2.38 -9.93
C ARG A 90 14.27 -2.84 -8.93
N ASP A 91 15.52 -2.76 -9.34
CA ASP A 91 16.70 -2.92 -8.49
C ASP A 91 17.56 -1.64 -8.54
N PRO A 92 17.59 -0.83 -7.47
CA PRO A 92 18.35 0.42 -7.43
C PRO A 92 19.87 0.21 -7.37
N VAL A 93 20.34 -1.03 -7.17
CA VAL A 93 21.78 -1.38 -7.20
C VAL A 93 22.21 -1.72 -8.62
N GLN A 94 21.53 -2.68 -9.25
CA GLN A 94 21.87 -3.15 -10.60
C GLN A 94 21.47 -2.17 -11.70
N LYS A 95 20.36 -1.43 -11.51
CA LYS A 95 19.82 -0.43 -12.43
C LYS A 95 19.57 -0.95 -13.85
N ASN A 96 19.26 -2.23 -13.97
CA ASN A 96 19.08 -2.92 -15.24
C ASN A 96 17.64 -2.87 -15.76
N SER A 97 16.67 -2.46 -14.92
CA SER A 97 15.25 -2.36 -15.28
C SER A 97 14.63 -1.15 -14.60
N VAL A 98 14.11 -0.21 -15.38
CA VAL A 98 13.37 0.96 -14.85
C VAL A 98 11.99 0.54 -14.33
N LEU A 99 11.49 1.29 -13.37
CA LEU A 99 10.11 1.13 -12.90
C LEU A 99 9.11 1.58 -13.97
N GLY A 100 7.98 0.89 -14.06
CA GLY A 100 6.91 1.13 -15.03
C GLY A 100 5.50 0.97 -14.43
N GLU A 101 4.49 1.09 -15.29
CA GLU A 101 3.08 1.14 -14.91
C GLU A 101 2.55 -0.17 -14.30
N HIS A 102 3.17 -1.31 -14.65
CA HIS A 102 2.79 -2.63 -14.15
C HIS A 102 3.59 -3.08 -12.92
N ASP A 103 4.47 -2.23 -12.40
CA ASP A 103 5.24 -2.56 -11.20
C ASP A 103 4.37 -2.38 -9.96
N ALA A 104 3.94 -3.51 -9.39
CA ALA A 104 3.14 -3.53 -8.17
C ALA A 104 4.04 -3.36 -6.94
N PHE A 105 3.71 -2.36 -6.12
CA PHE A 105 4.41 -2.04 -4.87
C PHE A 105 3.68 -2.64 -3.68
N HIS A 106 4.43 -3.11 -2.69
CA HIS A 106 3.88 -3.50 -1.40
C HIS A 106 3.23 -2.30 -0.71
N LEU A 107 1.92 -2.34 -0.52
CA LEU A 107 1.15 -1.22 0.03
C LEU A 107 1.37 -0.99 1.53
N ALA A 108 1.99 -1.96 2.21
CA ALA A 108 2.13 -1.95 3.67
C ALA A 108 0.77 -1.67 4.34
N SER A 109 0.70 -0.77 5.31
CA SER A 109 -0.55 -0.50 6.03
C SER A 109 -1.68 0.13 5.21
N VAL A 110 -1.45 0.60 3.99
CA VAL A 110 -2.53 0.99 3.07
C VAL A 110 -3.45 -0.21 2.77
N SER A 111 -2.94 -1.45 2.85
CA SER A 111 -3.74 -2.69 2.75
C SER A 111 -4.93 -2.73 3.73
N LYS A 112 -4.82 -2.06 4.88
CA LYS A 112 -5.92 -1.99 5.87
C LYS A 112 -7.18 -1.34 5.32
N THR A 113 -7.04 -0.42 4.36
CA THR A 113 -8.21 0.21 3.71
C THR A 113 -9.03 -0.83 2.97
N PHE A 114 -8.38 -1.76 2.28
CA PHE A 114 -9.03 -2.86 1.58
C PHE A 114 -9.67 -3.85 2.55
N THR A 115 -8.95 -4.27 3.60
CA THR A 115 -9.48 -5.19 4.62
C THR A 115 -10.68 -4.58 5.35
N GLY A 116 -10.61 -3.29 5.69
CA GLY A 116 -11.74 -2.57 6.29
C GLY A 116 -12.95 -2.58 5.38
N MET A 117 -12.76 -2.28 4.09
CA MET A 117 -13.86 -2.29 3.12
C MET A 117 -14.37 -3.72 2.84
N ALA A 118 -13.53 -4.76 2.94
CA ALA A 118 -13.97 -6.15 2.84
C ALA A 118 -14.95 -6.51 3.97
N ILE A 119 -14.64 -6.15 5.20
CA ILE A 119 -15.57 -6.32 6.33
C ILE A 119 -16.84 -5.49 6.14
N LEU A 120 -16.71 -4.25 5.68
CA LEU A 120 -17.86 -3.38 5.45
C LEU A 120 -18.76 -3.89 4.31
N LYS A 121 -18.19 -4.58 3.32
CA LYS A 121 -18.97 -5.26 2.27
C LYS A 121 -19.78 -6.42 2.86
N LEU A 122 -19.16 -7.25 3.69
CA LEU A 122 -19.87 -8.33 4.39
C LEU A 122 -20.95 -7.79 5.34
N TRP A 123 -20.70 -6.68 5.99
CA TRP A 123 -21.70 -5.99 6.82
C TRP A 123 -22.87 -5.46 5.98
N GLU A 124 -22.59 -4.78 4.88
CA GLU A 124 -23.61 -4.26 3.95
C GLU A 124 -24.48 -5.39 3.37
N ASP A 125 -23.88 -6.56 3.12
CA ASP A 125 -24.54 -7.76 2.63
C ASP A 125 -25.31 -8.53 3.75
N GLY A 126 -25.32 -8.01 4.99
CA GLY A 126 -26.00 -8.61 6.14
C GLY A 126 -25.39 -9.91 6.65
N LYS A 127 -24.12 -10.19 6.30
CA LYS A 127 -23.43 -11.44 6.68
C LYS A 127 -22.74 -11.37 8.04
N LEU A 128 -22.54 -10.18 8.59
CA LEU A 128 -22.01 -9.93 9.93
C LEU A 128 -22.52 -8.60 10.49
N GLY A 129 -22.42 -8.42 11.81
CA GLY A 129 -22.67 -7.17 12.51
C GLY A 129 -21.38 -6.47 12.93
N LEU A 130 -21.32 -5.13 12.84
CA LEU A 130 -20.13 -4.40 13.30
C LEU A 130 -19.93 -4.48 14.83
N ASP A 131 -21.01 -4.64 15.57
CA ASP A 131 -20.99 -4.78 17.02
C ASP A 131 -20.97 -6.25 17.50
N ASP A 132 -20.82 -7.21 16.57
CA ASP A 132 -20.63 -8.62 16.89
C ASP A 132 -19.36 -8.81 17.72
N ASP A 133 -19.50 -9.56 18.84
CA ASP A 133 -18.37 -10.00 19.66
C ASP A 133 -17.54 -11.05 18.91
N LEU A 134 -16.22 -10.99 19.04
CA LEU A 134 -15.32 -11.90 18.35
C LEU A 134 -15.51 -13.37 18.74
N SER A 135 -16.14 -13.67 19.88
CA SER A 135 -16.49 -15.04 20.27
C SER A 135 -17.50 -15.72 19.33
N LEU A 136 -18.24 -14.94 18.52
CA LEU A 136 -19.09 -15.49 17.45
C LEU A 136 -18.28 -16.09 16.30
N TYR A 137 -17.06 -15.61 16.12
CA TYR A 137 -16.16 -16.03 15.05
C TYR A 137 -15.02 -16.94 15.55
N PHE A 138 -14.57 -16.75 16.79
CA PHE A 138 -13.45 -17.46 17.40
C PHE A 138 -13.88 -18.03 18.74
N ASP A 139 -14.14 -19.34 18.80
CA ASP A 139 -14.65 -20.00 20.01
C ASP A 139 -13.79 -19.65 21.24
N LYS A 140 -14.43 -19.22 22.32
CA LYS A 140 -13.79 -18.84 23.58
C LYS A 140 -12.67 -17.80 23.39
N PHE A 141 -12.87 -16.81 22.51
CA PHE A 141 -11.89 -15.75 22.28
C PHE A 141 -11.39 -15.15 23.61
N PRO A 142 -10.07 -15.05 23.83
CA PRO A 142 -9.53 -14.78 25.18
C PRO A 142 -9.74 -13.35 25.70
N TYR A 143 -10.31 -12.46 24.88
CA TYR A 143 -10.55 -11.04 25.20
C TYR A 143 -12.04 -10.70 24.96
N PRO A 144 -12.92 -11.08 25.90
CA PRO A 144 -14.38 -10.89 25.75
C PRO A 144 -14.75 -9.41 25.65
N GLY A 145 -15.84 -9.12 24.94
CA GLY A 145 -16.32 -7.76 24.69
C GLY A 145 -15.56 -7.03 23.57
N THR A 146 -14.64 -7.71 22.87
CA THR A 146 -13.98 -7.15 21.68
C THR A 146 -14.88 -7.36 20.46
N THR A 147 -15.25 -6.27 19.77
CA THR A 147 -16.13 -6.31 18.60
C THR A 147 -15.38 -6.08 17.29
N ILE A 148 -16.01 -6.46 16.16
CA ILE A 148 -15.48 -6.18 14.81
C ILE A 148 -15.20 -4.68 14.62
N LYS A 149 -16.13 -3.82 15.05
CA LYS A 149 -15.96 -2.36 14.98
C LYS A 149 -14.73 -1.87 15.75
N MET A 150 -14.45 -2.47 16.91
CA MET A 150 -13.27 -2.12 17.71
C MET A 150 -11.97 -2.57 17.05
N LEU A 151 -11.99 -3.63 16.25
CA LEU A 151 -10.84 -4.00 15.41
C LEU A 151 -10.65 -2.97 14.30
N LEU A 152 -11.71 -2.65 13.54
CA LEU A 152 -11.70 -1.72 12.42
C LEU A 152 -11.15 -0.34 12.80
N ASN A 153 -11.55 0.19 13.95
CA ASN A 153 -11.18 1.54 14.40
C ASN A 153 -10.04 1.56 15.44
N HIS A 154 -9.33 0.45 15.61
CA HIS A 154 -8.21 0.33 16.54
C HIS A 154 -8.52 0.67 18.01
N ARG A 155 -9.71 0.30 18.48
CA ARG A 155 -10.13 0.49 19.88
C ARG A 155 -10.21 -0.82 20.67
N SER A 156 -9.73 -1.92 20.12
CA SER A 156 -9.77 -3.25 20.76
C SER A 156 -8.94 -3.35 22.04
N GLY A 157 -7.85 -2.59 22.12
CA GLY A 157 -6.86 -2.75 23.19
C GLY A 157 -5.98 -3.99 23.05
N LEU A 158 -6.15 -4.79 22.00
CA LEU A 158 -5.39 -6.01 21.78
C LEU A 158 -3.87 -5.75 21.69
N PRO A 159 -3.05 -6.69 22.15
CA PRO A 159 -1.61 -6.63 21.97
C PRO A 159 -1.24 -6.74 20.48
N ASN A 160 -0.22 -5.99 20.06
CA ASN A 160 0.25 -6.00 18.68
C ASN A 160 1.20 -7.19 18.45
N TYR A 161 0.86 -8.09 17.50
CA TYR A 161 1.64 -9.28 17.22
C TYR A 161 3.07 -8.97 16.78
N THR A 162 3.30 -7.84 16.12
CA THR A 162 4.63 -7.40 15.71
C THR A 162 5.56 -7.12 16.88
N ASN A 163 5.03 -6.96 18.08
CA ASN A 163 5.80 -6.71 19.30
C ASN A 163 5.85 -7.96 20.19
N TYR A 164 4.70 -8.60 20.46
CA TYR A 164 4.69 -9.68 21.46
C TYR A 164 5.29 -10.98 20.96
N LEU A 165 5.27 -11.26 19.65
CA LEU A 165 5.92 -12.47 19.13
C LEU A 165 7.42 -12.50 19.39
N ASP A 166 8.09 -11.34 19.33
CA ASP A 166 9.50 -11.21 19.70
C ASP A 166 9.71 -11.42 21.22
N VAL A 167 8.84 -10.83 22.04
CA VAL A 167 8.89 -10.99 23.50
C VAL A 167 8.73 -12.46 23.90
N TYR A 168 7.83 -13.19 23.23
CA TYR A 168 7.58 -14.60 23.47
C TYR A 168 8.50 -15.53 22.68
N LYS A 169 9.56 -15.00 22.06
CA LYS A 169 10.61 -15.76 21.37
C LYS A 169 10.07 -16.69 20.29
N TRP A 170 9.26 -16.16 19.38
CA TRP A 170 8.85 -16.90 18.19
C TRP A 170 10.10 -17.41 17.44
N ASP A 171 10.03 -18.66 16.95
CA ASP A 171 11.10 -19.20 16.10
C ASP A 171 11.12 -18.48 14.75
N ARG A 172 12.01 -17.51 14.60
CA ARG A 172 12.14 -16.67 13.39
C ARG A 172 12.50 -17.45 12.11
N LYS A 173 12.80 -18.76 12.21
CA LYS A 173 12.95 -19.63 11.03
C LYS A 173 11.61 -20.08 10.45
N LYS A 174 10.51 -19.87 11.17
CA LYS A 174 9.15 -20.20 10.75
C LYS A 174 8.37 -18.94 10.45
N PHE A 175 7.79 -18.89 9.27
CA PHE A 175 6.87 -17.81 8.95
C PHE A 175 5.63 -17.88 9.84
N VAL A 176 5.18 -16.69 10.24
CA VAL A 176 3.93 -16.50 10.99
C VAL A 176 2.79 -16.38 10.00
N THR A 177 1.74 -17.14 10.23
CA THR A 177 0.46 -17.02 9.51
C THR A 177 -0.56 -16.25 10.35
N ASN A 178 -1.68 -15.85 9.75
CA ASN A 178 -2.79 -15.24 10.49
C ASN A 178 -3.35 -16.20 11.57
N LEU A 179 -3.39 -17.52 11.27
CA LEU A 179 -3.80 -18.52 12.25
C LEU A 179 -2.82 -18.62 13.41
N ASP A 180 -1.51 -18.45 13.17
CA ASP A 180 -0.51 -18.41 14.24
C ASP A 180 -0.70 -17.17 15.12
N VAL A 181 -1.02 -16.01 14.52
CA VAL A 181 -1.37 -14.80 15.30
C VAL A 181 -2.56 -15.10 16.21
N LEU A 182 -3.64 -15.67 15.68
CA LEU A 182 -4.81 -16.05 16.47
C LEU A 182 -4.45 -17.08 17.57
N ALA A 183 -3.75 -18.17 17.22
CA ALA A 183 -3.35 -19.22 18.14
C ALA A 183 -2.44 -18.69 19.26
N SER A 184 -1.57 -17.72 18.95
CA SER A 184 -0.70 -17.10 19.94
C SER A 184 -1.48 -16.29 20.99
N LEU A 185 -2.59 -15.64 20.61
CA LEU A 185 -3.48 -14.96 21.56
C LEU A 185 -4.10 -15.94 22.57
N TYR A 186 -4.51 -17.12 22.12
CA TYR A 186 -5.03 -18.17 23.02
C TYR A 186 -3.97 -18.76 23.94
N LYS A 187 -2.80 -19.07 23.38
CA LYS A 187 -1.73 -19.77 24.08
C LYS A 187 -0.98 -18.87 25.05
N MET A 188 -0.61 -17.67 24.59
CA MET A 188 0.28 -16.76 25.33
C MET A 188 -0.50 -15.79 26.21
N ARG A 189 -1.76 -15.46 25.83
CA ARG A 189 -2.64 -14.49 26.50
C ARG A 189 -1.93 -13.20 26.90
N PRO A 190 -1.21 -12.53 25.96
CA PRO A 190 -0.55 -11.27 26.29
C PRO A 190 -1.58 -10.27 26.83
N SER A 191 -1.17 -9.46 27.81
CA SER A 191 -2.08 -8.49 28.43
C SER A 191 -2.59 -7.47 27.40
N LEU A 192 -3.86 -7.05 27.57
CA LEU A 192 -4.38 -5.90 26.84
C LEU A 192 -3.51 -4.67 27.10
N GLN A 193 -3.27 -3.86 26.08
CA GLN A 193 -2.58 -2.57 26.23
C GLN A 193 -3.41 -1.57 27.05
N PHE A 194 -4.74 -1.70 27.01
CA PHE A 194 -5.74 -0.97 27.80
C PHE A 194 -7.09 -1.65 27.65
N PRO A 195 -8.07 -1.31 28.53
CA PRO A 195 -9.40 -1.90 28.49
C PRO A 195 -10.05 -1.68 27.11
N THR A 196 -10.68 -2.73 26.61
CA THR A 196 -11.40 -2.75 25.33
C THR A 196 -12.37 -1.57 25.20
N GLY A 197 -12.37 -0.90 24.07
CA GLY A 197 -13.25 0.22 23.76
C GLY A 197 -12.81 1.58 24.32
N LYS A 198 -11.83 1.66 25.23
CA LYS A 198 -11.56 2.89 26.00
C LYS A 198 -10.79 3.96 25.24
N ARG A 199 -9.90 3.58 24.34
CA ARG A 199 -9.13 4.57 23.55
C ARG A 199 -8.60 3.97 22.26
N PHE A 200 -8.19 4.84 21.36
CA PHE A 200 -7.46 4.47 20.15
C PHE A 200 -6.05 3.98 20.46
N SER A 201 -5.66 2.85 19.86
CA SER A 201 -4.27 2.42 19.75
C SER A 201 -4.10 1.55 18.52
N TYR A 202 -3.30 2.03 17.60
CA TYR A 202 -3.02 1.33 16.35
C TYR A 202 -2.45 -0.06 16.61
N CYS A 203 -3.06 -1.11 16.01
CA CYS A 203 -2.74 -2.49 16.28
C CYS A 203 -2.87 -3.36 15.03
N ASN A 204 -1.77 -3.96 14.58
CA ASN A 204 -1.76 -4.82 13.40
C ASN A 204 -2.53 -6.13 13.62
N THR A 205 -2.53 -6.67 14.85
CA THR A 205 -3.31 -7.86 15.22
C THR A 205 -4.78 -7.71 14.81
N ASN A 206 -5.35 -6.51 14.95
CA ASN A 206 -6.74 -6.27 14.59
C ASN A 206 -7.03 -6.67 13.14
N TYR A 207 -6.18 -6.28 12.22
CA TYR A 207 -6.39 -6.48 10.79
C TYR A 207 -6.02 -7.90 10.33
N ALA A 208 -5.08 -8.53 11.02
CA ALA A 208 -4.84 -9.96 10.84
C ALA A 208 -6.06 -10.79 11.24
N LEU A 209 -6.75 -10.44 12.33
CA LEU A 209 -8.00 -11.08 12.76
C LEU A 209 -9.18 -10.76 11.82
N LEU A 210 -9.30 -9.50 11.34
CA LEU A 210 -10.33 -9.13 10.37
C LEU A 210 -10.22 -9.93 9.08
N ALA A 211 -9.01 -10.22 8.60
CA ALA A 211 -8.81 -11.09 7.43
C ALA A 211 -9.32 -12.51 7.68
N LEU A 212 -9.06 -13.10 8.86
CA LEU A 212 -9.63 -14.41 9.24
C LEU A 212 -11.16 -14.38 9.37
N ILE A 213 -11.75 -13.25 9.80
CA ILE A 213 -13.21 -13.08 9.82
C ILE A 213 -13.77 -13.04 8.40
N VAL A 214 -13.08 -12.37 7.46
CA VAL A 214 -13.46 -12.40 6.03
C VAL A 214 -13.51 -13.85 5.53
N GLU A 215 -12.47 -14.65 5.80
CA GLU A 215 -12.43 -16.06 5.40
C GLU A 215 -13.56 -16.88 6.02
N LYS A 216 -13.77 -16.70 7.31
CA LYS A 216 -14.80 -17.47 8.04
C LYS A 216 -16.21 -17.16 7.57
N VAL A 217 -16.49 -15.89 7.28
CA VAL A 217 -17.83 -15.45 6.86
C VAL A 217 -18.10 -15.71 5.39
N SER A 218 -17.09 -15.57 4.54
CA SER A 218 -17.21 -15.80 3.10
C SER A 218 -17.09 -17.29 2.71
N GLY A 219 -16.40 -18.09 3.51
CA GLY A 219 -16.12 -19.50 3.22
C GLY A 219 -14.99 -19.74 2.22
N ILE A 220 -14.28 -18.69 1.80
CA ILE A 220 -13.14 -18.76 0.87
C ILE A 220 -11.93 -18.04 1.47
N SER A 221 -10.73 -18.25 0.90
CA SER A 221 -9.52 -17.60 1.36
C SER A 221 -9.62 -16.07 1.26
N TYR A 222 -8.89 -15.34 2.10
CA TYR A 222 -8.82 -13.87 2.01
C TYR A 222 -8.32 -13.41 0.63
N HIS A 223 -7.36 -14.12 0.04
CA HIS A 223 -6.84 -13.86 -1.29
C HIS A 223 -7.94 -13.97 -2.35
N ASP A 224 -8.69 -15.08 -2.34
CA ASP A 224 -9.79 -15.31 -3.29
C ASP A 224 -10.92 -14.31 -3.09
N TYR A 225 -11.25 -13.99 -1.83
CA TYR A 225 -12.27 -13.00 -1.54
C TYR A 225 -11.91 -11.62 -2.10
N MET A 226 -10.68 -11.16 -1.87
CA MET A 226 -10.19 -9.87 -2.39
C MET A 226 -10.17 -9.87 -3.91
N GLN A 227 -9.70 -10.95 -4.53
CA GLN A 227 -9.64 -11.10 -5.98
C GLN A 227 -11.03 -11.06 -6.61
N GLN A 228 -11.97 -11.85 -6.08
CA GLN A 228 -13.32 -12.01 -6.65
C GLN A 228 -14.21 -10.81 -6.38
N THR A 229 -14.10 -10.20 -5.18
CA THR A 229 -14.99 -9.11 -4.76
C THR A 229 -14.54 -7.76 -5.25
N PHE A 230 -13.22 -7.52 -5.38
CA PHE A 230 -12.69 -6.21 -5.69
C PHE A 230 -11.77 -6.19 -6.92
N PHE A 231 -10.69 -6.96 -6.92
CA PHE A 231 -9.65 -6.75 -7.93
C PHE A 231 -10.13 -7.09 -9.34
N THR A 232 -10.77 -8.25 -9.53
CA THR A 232 -11.30 -8.65 -10.85
C THR A 232 -12.43 -7.73 -11.33
N PRO A 233 -13.49 -7.43 -10.56
CA PRO A 233 -14.55 -6.54 -11.00
C PRO A 233 -14.08 -5.12 -11.34
N LEU A 234 -13.07 -4.62 -10.63
CA LEU A 234 -12.49 -3.30 -10.85
C LEU A 234 -11.36 -3.30 -11.89
N GLN A 235 -11.06 -4.45 -12.50
CA GLN A 235 -9.96 -4.61 -13.46
C GLN A 235 -8.60 -4.15 -12.89
N MET A 236 -8.37 -4.40 -11.61
CA MET A 236 -7.11 -4.14 -10.91
C MET A 236 -6.13 -5.30 -11.18
N ASN A 237 -5.68 -5.41 -12.43
CA ASN A 237 -4.98 -6.59 -12.95
C ASN A 237 -3.58 -6.79 -12.38
N ASP A 238 -2.97 -5.73 -11.85
CA ASP A 238 -1.63 -5.76 -11.25
C ASP A 238 -1.72 -5.77 -9.70
N THR A 239 -2.93 -5.95 -9.14
CA THR A 239 -3.16 -5.96 -7.69
C THR A 239 -3.40 -7.37 -7.19
N TYR A 240 -2.71 -7.74 -6.10
CA TYR A 240 -2.85 -9.05 -5.48
C TYR A 240 -2.55 -9.02 -3.98
N VAL A 241 -3.06 -9.99 -3.24
CA VAL A 241 -2.61 -10.28 -1.88
C VAL A 241 -1.43 -11.23 -1.99
N PHE A 242 -0.28 -10.85 -1.44
CA PHE A 242 0.97 -11.59 -1.55
C PHE A 242 0.87 -12.97 -0.90
N GLN A 243 1.34 -13.96 -1.63
CA GLN A 243 1.61 -15.33 -1.18
C GLN A 243 3.08 -15.66 -1.47
N GLN A 244 3.59 -16.74 -0.89
CA GLN A 244 4.99 -17.11 -1.05
C GLN A 244 5.37 -17.38 -2.52
N GLU A 245 4.43 -17.86 -3.31
CA GLU A 245 4.55 -18.12 -4.74
C GLU A 245 4.74 -16.84 -5.57
N ASP A 246 4.36 -15.68 -5.01
CA ASP A 246 4.49 -14.39 -5.68
C ASP A 246 5.88 -13.76 -5.56
N LEU A 247 6.81 -14.41 -4.87
CA LEU A 247 8.11 -13.85 -4.53
C LEU A 247 8.89 -13.36 -5.77
N ASP A 248 8.86 -14.14 -6.84
CA ASP A 248 9.62 -13.83 -8.07
C ASP A 248 9.05 -12.64 -8.86
N ARG A 249 7.74 -12.41 -8.76
CA ARG A 249 7.08 -11.27 -9.43
C ARG A 249 7.04 -10.01 -8.58
N SER A 250 7.20 -10.15 -7.26
CA SER A 250 7.11 -9.03 -6.32
C SER A 250 8.32 -8.12 -6.39
N LEU A 251 8.07 -6.80 -6.33
CA LEU A 251 9.15 -5.84 -6.20
C LEU A 251 9.84 -6.00 -4.85
N PRO A 252 11.16 -6.20 -4.82
CA PRO A 252 11.91 -6.20 -3.57
C PRO A 252 11.93 -4.79 -2.97
N SER A 253 12.10 -4.71 -1.65
CA SER A 253 12.29 -3.44 -0.97
C SER A 253 13.73 -3.22 -0.51
N TYR A 254 14.09 -1.96 -0.32
CA TYR A 254 15.46 -1.54 -0.04
C TYR A 254 15.53 -0.54 1.11
N GLU A 255 16.59 -0.61 1.88
CA GLU A 255 16.95 0.45 2.81
C GLU A 255 17.37 1.73 2.08
N TRP A 256 17.50 2.83 2.82
CA TRP A 256 17.97 4.10 2.28
C TRP A 256 19.33 4.01 1.57
N ASN A 257 20.21 3.08 2.00
CA ASN A 257 21.56 2.83 1.45
C ASN A 257 21.58 1.79 0.32
N ASN A 258 20.42 1.38 -0.21
CA ASN A 258 20.22 0.35 -1.23
C ASN A 258 20.46 -1.11 -0.75
N ARG A 259 20.60 -1.38 0.55
CA ARG A 259 20.61 -2.76 1.01
C ARG A 259 19.23 -3.37 0.81
N LYS A 260 19.17 -4.51 0.11
CA LYS A 260 17.93 -5.24 -0.13
C LYS A 260 17.44 -5.89 1.16
N TYR A 261 16.15 -5.74 1.47
CA TYR A 261 15.49 -6.54 2.50
C TYR A 261 15.22 -7.96 1.98
N GLY A 262 15.49 -8.95 2.80
CA GLY A 262 15.00 -10.31 2.61
C GLY A 262 13.60 -10.48 3.20
N LEU A 263 12.99 -11.65 2.96
CA LEU A 263 11.78 -12.04 3.67
C LEU A 263 12.08 -12.26 5.16
N GLU A 264 11.20 -11.74 6.00
CA GLU A 264 11.21 -11.95 7.44
C GLU A 264 10.02 -12.82 7.88
N PHE A 265 10.12 -13.38 9.06
CA PHE A 265 9.16 -14.35 9.58
C PHE A 265 7.71 -13.82 9.68
N MET A 266 7.49 -12.50 9.68
CA MET A 266 6.16 -11.88 9.71
C MET A 266 5.61 -11.51 8.31
N ASP A 267 6.32 -11.83 7.23
CA ASP A 267 5.97 -11.36 5.88
C ASP A 267 4.85 -12.17 5.21
N LEU A 268 4.33 -13.22 5.86
CA LEU A 268 3.17 -13.95 5.35
C LEU A 268 1.86 -13.59 6.08
N VAL A 269 1.88 -12.69 7.06
CA VAL A 269 0.64 -12.19 7.69
C VAL A 269 -0.01 -11.17 6.77
N TYR A 270 -1.29 -11.36 6.45
CA TYR A 270 -2.08 -10.53 5.55
C TYR A 270 -3.25 -9.83 6.28
N GLY A 271 -3.89 -8.89 5.58
CA GLY A 271 -4.97 -8.07 6.08
C GLY A 271 -4.49 -6.77 6.72
N ASP A 272 -3.45 -6.78 7.54
CA ASP A 272 -2.80 -5.58 8.06
C ASP A 272 -1.79 -4.97 7.08
N LYS A 273 -1.30 -5.79 6.14
CA LYS A 273 -0.34 -5.51 5.08
C LYS A 273 -0.46 -6.56 3.98
N ASN A 274 0.50 -6.64 3.07
CA ASN A 274 0.67 -7.66 2.05
C ASN A 274 -0.28 -7.58 0.84
N ILE A 275 -0.93 -6.45 0.59
CA ILE A 275 -1.46 -6.15 -0.73
C ILE A 275 -0.36 -5.46 -1.53
N TYR A 276 -0.16 -5.90 -2.76
CA TYR A 276 0.66 -5.26 -3.78
C TYR A 276 -0.24 -4.62 -4.82
N SER A 277 0.09 -3.40 -5.28
CA SER A 277 -0.72 -2.69 -6.27
C SER A 277 0.11 -1.66 -7.04
N THR A 278 -0.43 -1.17 -8.14
CA THR A 278 0.10 -0.06 -8.93
C THR A 278 -0.66 1.24 -8.62
N VAL A 279 -0.10 2.39 -8.99
CA VAL A 279 -0.80 3.68 -8.81
C VAL A 279 -2.08 3.76 -9.64
N ARG A 280 -2.13 3.13 -10.83
CA ARG A 280 -3.32 3.09 -11.68
C ARG A 280 -4.42 2.20 -11.10
N ASP A 281 -4.07 1.03 -10.58
CA ASP A 281 -5.05 0.17 -9.91
C ASP A 281 -5.58 0.81 -8.63
N MET A 282 -4.72 1.52 -7.88
CA MET A 282 -5.16 2.32 -6.73
C MET A 282 -6.11 3.46 -7.11
N LEU A 283 -5.98 4.05 -8.31
CA LEU A 283 -6.95 5.02 -8.81
C LEU A 283 -8.29 4.35 -9.12
N LYS A 284 -8.31 3.15 -9.73
CA LYS A 284 -9.55 2.38 -9.94
C LYS A 284 -10.23 2.08 -8.61
N TRP A 285 -9.45 1.68 -7.60
CA TRP A 285 -9.96 1.50 -6.23
C TRP A 285 -10.58 2.79 -5.68
N ASP A 286 -9.90 3.92 -5.79
CA ASP A 286 -10.41 5.21 -5.37
C ASP A 286 -11.75 5.56 -6.03
N GLN A 287 -11.84 5.39 -7.34
CA GLN A 287 -13.05 5.71 -8.11
C GLN A 287 -14.24 4.81 -7.73
N ALA A 288 -13.98 3.54 -7.40
CA ALA A 288 -15.02 2.61 -6.93
C ALA A 288 -15.66 3.04 -5.60
N LEU A 289 -14.98 3.90 -4.84
CA LEU A 289 -15.49 4.46 -3.58
C LEU A 289 -16.30 5.76 -3.75
N TYR A 290 -16.58 6.20 -4.99
CA TYR A 290 -17.40 7.40 -5.27
C TYR A 290 -18.72 7.09 -5.97
N ASN A 291 -18.76 6.09 -6.83
CA ASN A 291 -19.83 5.92 -7.81
C ASN A 291 -21.04 5.11 -7.33
N GLY A 292 -21.05 4.68 -6.07
CA GLY A 292 -22.13 3.88 -5.49
C GLY A 292 -22.26 2.44 -6.04
N GLN A 293 -21.37 2.03 -6.95
CA GLN A 293 -21.44 0.70 -7.59
C GLN A 293 -21.02 -0.42 -6.63
N LEU A 294 -20.03 -0.15 -5.78
CA LEU A 294 -19.44 -1.15 -4.90
C LEU A 294 -19.97 -1.09 -3.47
N PHE A 295 -20.27 0.11 -2.99
CA PHE A 295 -20.74 0.38 -1.63
C PHE A 295 -21.87 1.41 -1.61
N LYS A 296 -22.81 1.24 -0.68
CA LYS A 296 -23.83 2.25 -0.39
C LYS A 296 -23.19 3.49 0.26
N ASP A 297 -23.82 4.65 0.07
CA ASP A 297 -23.36 5.91 0.69
C ASP A 297 -23.31 5.81 2.23
N SER A 298 -24.26 5.10 2.83
CA SER A 298 -24.27 4.87 4.29
C SER A 298 -23.07 4.06 4.77
N THR A 299 -22.60 3.10 3.98
CA THR A 299 -21.41 2.30 4.27
C THR A 299 -20.14 3.15 4.18
N LEU A 300 -20.04 3.98 3.14
CA LEU A 300 -18.92 4.92 2.99
C LEU A 300 -18.92 5.99 4.09
N ALA A 301 -20.10 6.50 4.45
CA ALA A 301 -20.25 7.44 5.57
C ALA A 301 -19.75 6.82 6.89
N ALA A 302 -20.11 5.57 7.19
CA ALA A 302 -19.61 4.85 8.35
C ALA A 302 -18.08 4.66 8.30
N ALA A 303 -17.54 4.30 7.13
CA ALA A 303 -16.10 4.11 6.93
C ALA A 303 -15.29 5.38 7.24
N PHE A 304 -15.81 6.54 6.84
CA PHE A 304 -15.13 7.85 6.92
C PHE A 304 -15.60 8.71 8.10
N THR A 305 -16.32 8.14 9.06
CA THR A 305 -16.65 8.78 10.33
C THR A 305 -15.53 8.55 11.34
N GLY A 306 -15.15 9.59 12.09
CA GLY A 306 -14.18 9.47 13.18
C GLY A 306 -14.78 8.77 14.41
N TYR A 307 -13.99 7.93 15.06
CA TYR A 307 -14.40 7.17 16.25
C TYR A 307 -13.53 7.46 17.49
N SER A 308 -12.60 8.40 17.41
CA SER A 308 -11.62 8.65 18.46
C SER A 308 -11.45 10.16 18.71
N TYR A 309 -12.15 10.65 19.73
CA TYR A 309 -12.18 12.06 20.11
C TYR A 309 -11.64 12.30 21.52
N GLU A 310 -10.91 11.33 22.09
CA GLU A 310 -10.36 11.41 23.44
C GLU A 310 -9.24 12.47 23.57
N LYS A 311 -8.63 12.81 22.45
CA LYS A 311 -7.64 13.87 22.37
C LYS A 311 -8.13 14.93 21.41
N ALA A 312 -8.07 16.18 21.83
CA ALA A 312 -8.28 17.28 20.92
C ALA A 312 -7.23 17.26 19.79
N GLY A 313 -7.67 17.49 18.54
CA GLY A 313 -6.78 17.55 17.39
C GLY A 313 -7.47 17.17 16.10
N LYS A 314 -6.75 17.35 15.00
CA LYS A 314 -7.26 17.12 13.63
C LYS A 314 -7.26 15.64 13.22
N ARG A 315 -6.61 14.77 13.98
CA ARG A 315 -6.40 13.34 13.61
C ARG A 315 -7.46 12.46 14.21
N ASN A 316 -8.04 11.61 13.39
CA ASN A 316 -9.00 10.61 13.80
C ASN A 316 -8.80 9.30 13.01
N TYR A 317 -9.59 8.27 13.32
CA TYR A 317 -9.57 7.01 12.61
C TYR A 317 -11.01 6.50 12.43
N GLY A 318 -11.34 6.16 11.19
CA GLY A 318 -12.61 5.57 10.80
C GLY A 318 -12.57 4.04 10.85
N LEU A 319 -13.29 3.40 9.93
CA LEU A 319 -13.27 1.94 9.80
C LEU A 319 -12.28 1.53 8.69
N GLY A 320 -11.00 1.45 9.04
CA GLY A 320 -9.92 1.15 8.11
C GLY A 320 -9.20 2.37 7.53
N TRP A 321 -9.57 3.57 7.91
CA TRP A 321 -9.07 4.81 7.32
C TRP A 321 -8.58 5.78 8.38
N ARG A 322 -7.43 6.39 8.13
CA ARG A 322 -7.00 7.57 8.89
C ARG A 322 -7.76 8.80 8.39
N LEU A 323 -8.11 9.68 9.30
CA LEU A 323 -8.83 10.90 9.00
C LEU A 323 -8.05 12.10 9.51
N SER A 324 -8.06 13.19 8.74
CA SER A 324 -7.66 14.50 9.22
C SER A 324 -8.85 15.44 9.04
N GLU A 325 -9.43 15.85 10.16
CA GLU A 325 -10.61 16.71 10.23
C GLU A 325 -10.12 18.15 10.43
N ILE A 326 -10.30 18.98 9.39
CA ILE A 326 -9.79 20.36 9.36
C ILE A 326 -10.82 21.29 10.00
N GLU A 327 -10.36 22.35 10.67
CA GLU A 327 -11.23 23.30 11.39
C GLU A 327 -12.28 23.99 10.51
N ASN A 328 -12.00 24.13 9.21
CA ASN A 328 -12.93 24.69 8.22
C ASN A 328 -13.97 23.69 7.70
N GLY A 329 -14.07 22.48 8.30
CA GLY A 329 -14.99 21.42 7.92
C GLY A 329 -14.47 20.45 6.86
N LYS A 330 -13.36 20.75 6.18
CA LYS A 330 -12.77 19.84 5.20
C LYS A 330 -12.17 18.59 5.86
N LYS A 331 -12.19 17.49 5.12
CA LYS A 331 -11.71 16.20 5.60
C LYS A 331 -10.74 15.57 4.59
N ILE A 332 -9.59 15.11 5.09
CA ILE A 332 -8.69 14.24 4.35
C ILE A 332 -8.94 12.80 4.82
N VAL A 333 -9.29 11.91 3.90
CA VAL A 333 -9.40 10.48 4.12
C VAL A 333 -8.14 9.83 3.56
N TYR A 334 -7.36 9.12 4.37
CA TYR A 334 -6.07 8.64 3.90
C TYR A 334 -5.59 7.40 4.65
N HIS A 335 -4.56 6.77 4.12
CA HIS A 335 -3.71 5.86 4.89
C HIS A 335 -2.27 5.95 4.40
N ASN A 336 -1.33 5.89 5.34
CA ASN A 336 0.09 5.75 5.07
C ASN A 336 0.50 4.30 5.29
N GLY A 337 1.54 3.85 4.60
CA GLY A 337 2.13 2.53 4.79
C GLY A 337 3.63 2.59 5.03
N TRP A 338 4.09 1.71 5.91
CA TRP A 338 5.50 1.44 6.11
C TRP A 338 5.69 -0.04 6.46
N TRP A 339 6.50 -0.72 5.69
CA TRP A 339 6.99 -2.07 5.99
C TRP A 339 8.32 -2.30 5.27
N HIS A 340 9.37 -2.65 6.01
CA HIS A 340 10.74 -2.72 5.48
C HIS A 340 11.13 -1.42 4.75
N GLY A 341 11.56 -1.53 3.49
CA GLY A 341 11.89 -0.36 2.65
C GLY A 341 10.67 0.29 1.99
N ASN A 342 9.48 -0.33 2.07
CA ASN A 342 8.29 0.20 1.44
C ASN A 342 7.72 1.35 2.25
N ASN A 343 7.53 2.49 1.60
CA ASN A 343 6.79 3.63 2.12
C ASN A 343 5.70 4.01 1.13
N THR A 344 4.46 4.12 1.58
CA THR A 344 3.31 4.34 0.71
C THR A 344 2.36 5.40 1.28
N VAL A 345 1.68 6.10 0.39
CA VAL A 345 0.68 7.11 0.72
C VAL A 345 -0.50 6.95 -0.21
N PHE A 346 -1.69 6.91 0.36
CA PHE A 346 -2.96 6.98 -0.34
C PHE A 346 -3.84 8.02 0.33
N ILE A 347 -4.11 9.13 -0.37
CA ILE A 347 -4.90 10.26 0.12
C ILE A 347 -6.07 10.48 -0.81
N ARG A 348 -7.25 10.70 -0.22
CA ARG A 348 -8.50 11.03 -0.86
C ARG A 348 -9.03 12.34 -0.31
N LEU A 349 -9.45 13.22 -1.19
CA LEU A 349 -10.16 14.46 -0.88
C LEU A 349 -11.58 14.32 -1.43
N PRO A 350 -12.51 13.74 -0.64
CA PRO A 350 -13.83 13.35 -1.17
C PRO A 350 -14.63 14.52 -1.74
N GLU A 351 -14.53 15.71 -1.16
CA GLU A 351 -15.26 16.89 -1.61
C GLU A 351 -14.81 17.35 -3.01
N GLU A 352 -13.50 17.35 -3.25
CA GLU A 352 -12.89 17.75 -4.53
C GLU A 352 -12.75 16.59 -5.51
N LYS A 353 -13.07 15.36 -5.09
CA LYS A 353 -12.81 14.12 -5.83
C LYS A 353 -11.36 14.05 -6.33
N ALA A 354 -10.43 14.47 -5.48
CA ALA A 354 -9.01 14.43 -5.78
C ALA A 354 -8.32 13.30 -5.03
N THR A 355 -7.33 12.69 -5.70
CA THR A 355 -6.62 11.51 -5.22
C THR A 355 -5.13 11.71 -5.39
N ILE A 356 -4.36 11.38 -4.36
CA ILE A 356 -2.90 11.47 -4.35
C ILE A 356 -2.35 10.13 -3.89
N ILE A 357 -1.55 9.47 -4.75
CA ILE A 357 -0.98 8.14 -4.52
C ILE A 357 0.53 8.22 -4.72
N LEU A 358 1.29 7.79 -3.74
CA LEU A 358 2.74 7.62 -3.85
C LEU A 358 3.12 6.25 -3.31
N LEU A 359 3.84 5.46 -4.10
CA LEU A 359 4.27 4.10 -3.77
C LEU A 359 5.78 4.01 -3.94
N GLY A 360 6.51 3.67 -2.88
CA GLY A 360 7.97 3.55 -2.91
C GLY A 360 8.43 2.23 -2.34
N ASN A 361 9.46 1.61 -2.95
CA ASN A 361 10.09 0.38 -2.48
C ASN A 361 11.51 0.59 -1.92
N LYS A 362 11.91 1.84 -1.74
CA LYS A 362 13.14 2.22 -1.05
C LYS A 362 12.82 3.18 0.07
N TYR A 363 13.30 2.88 1.29
CA TYR A 363 13.00 3.65 2.49
C TYR A 363 13.27 5.14 2.31
N ASN A 364 12.19 5.93 2.33
CA ASN A 364 12.24 7.38 2.22
C ASN A 364 11.01 8.03 2.88
N ARG A 365 11.18 8.57 4.09
CA ARG A 365 10.07 9.20 4.84
C ARG A 365 9.55 10.51 4.23
N ASN A 366 10.26 11.13 3.28
CA ASN A 366 9.77 12.34 2.61
C ASN A 366 8.47 12.07 1.82
N ILE A 367 8.15 10.81 1.51
CA ILE A 367 6.91 10.41 0.84
C ILE A 367 5.67 10.92 1.60
N TYR A 368 5.70 10.98 2.93
CA TYR A 368 4.57 11.42 3.75
C TYR A 368 4.30 12.93 3.64
N ARG A 369 5.22 13.71 3.06
CA ARG A 369 4.99 15.12 2.70
C ARG A 369 3.99 15.28 1.56
N ALA A 370 3.58 14.18 0.89
CA ALA A 370 2.53 14.19 -0.13
C ALA A 370 1.24 14.87 0.32
N LYS A 371 0.96 14.93 1.62
CA LYS A 371 -0.17 15.71 2.16
C LYS A 371 -0.14 17.18 1.78
N GLN A 372 1.03 17.78 1.53
CA GLN A 372 1.13 19.17 1.07
C GLN A 372 0.43 19.37 -0.28
N LEU A 373 0.31 18.33 -1.10
CA LEU A 373 -0.41 18.40 -2.37
C LEU A 373 -1.93 18.59 -2.19
N CYS A 374 -2.47 18.30 -1.00
CA CYS A 374 -3.89 18.58 -0.73
C CYS A 374 -4.24 20.04 -0.91
N ASP A 375 -3.33 20.96 -0.58
CA ASP A 375 -3.55 22.41 -0.70
C ASP A 375 -3.64 22.91 -2.15
N LEU A 376 -3.32 22.07 -3.13
CA LEU A 376 -3.58 22.36 -4.55
C LEU A 376 -5.09 22.31 -4.88
N PHE A 377 -5.86 21.55 -4.13
CA PHE A 377 -7.27 21.28 -4.38
C PHE A 377 -8.21 22.07 -3.48
N GLY A 378 -7.70 22.70 -2.42
CA GLY A 378 -8.51 23.47 -1.49
C GLY A 378 -7.71 23.87 -0.24
N ASP A 379 -8.35 24.61 0.68
CA ASP A 379 -7.71 25.03 1.94
C ASP A 379 -7.66 23.88 2.95
N TYR A 380 -6.69 22.97 2.80
CA TYR A 380 -6.44 21.85 3.71
C TYR A 380 -5.40 22.17 4.78
N LYS A 381 -4.74 23.32 4.68
CA LYS A 381 -3.73 23.82 5.66
C LYS A 381 -2.60 22.83 5.95
N GLN A 382 -2.15 22.09 4.90
CA GLN A 382 -1.10 21.07 5.03
C GLN A 382 0.30 21.64 4.76
N SER A 383 0.43 22.73 4.00
CA SER A 383 1.71 23.35 3.66
C SER A 383 2.51 23.85 4.86
N ASN A 384 1.83 24.19 5.95
CA ASN A 384 2.42 24.71 7.18
C ASN A 384 2.76 23.61 8.21
N ASN A 385 2.37 22.33 7.96
CA ASN A 385 2.53 21.21 8.90
C ASN A 385 3.78 20.37 8.57
N LEU A 386 4.94 21.01 8.43
CA LEU A 386 6.16 20.38 7.93
C LEU A 386 6.80 19.31 8.84
N PHE A 387 6.40 19.16 10.14
CA PHE A 387 7.24 18.42 11.09
C PHE A 387 6.53 17.55 12.14
N GLN A 388 5.22 17.27 12.08
CA GLN A 388 4.54 16.57 13.17
C GLN A 388 3.88 15.22 12.81
N GLU A 389 4.26 14.59 11.74
CA GLU A 389 3.91 13.16 11.57
C GLU A 389 5.07 12.26 11.98
N THR A 390 5.33 12.19 13.27
CA THR A 390 5.72 10.92 13.82
C THR A 390 4.43 10.10 13.85
N ASP A 391 4.21 9.24 12.85
CA ASP A 391 3.24 8.20 12.99
C ASP A 391 3.55 7.51 14.31
N GLY A 392 2.63 7.64 15.27
CA GLY A 392 2.72 6.95 16.53
C GLY A 392 2.45 5.45 16.36
N ASP A 393 3.11 4.83 15.40
CA ASP A 393 3.42 3.41 15.46
C ASP A 393 4.63 3.29 16.39
N PRO A 394 4.46 2.82 17.62
CA PRO A 394 5.57 2.42 18.45
C PRO A 394 6.10 1.08 17.91
N VAL A 395 6.58 1.04 16.68
CA VAL A 395 7.58 0.07 16.30
C VAL A 395 8.88 0.64 16.84
N THR A 396 9.07 0.50 18.11
CA THR A 396 10.42 0.49 18.69
C THR A 396 11.06 -0.78 18.14
N ILE A 397 11.60 -0.70 16.94
CA ILE A 397 12.66 -1.60 16.54
C ILE A 397 13.76 -1.31 17.55
N ALA A 398 13.94 -2.23 18.51
CA ALA A 398 15.18 -2.30 19.22
C ALA A 398 16.27 -2.37 18.14
N ALA A 399 16.99 -1.26 17.97
CA ALA A 399 18.21 -1.26 17.21
C ALA A 399 19.09 -2.31 17.90
N GLY A 400 19.15 -3.48 17.30
CA GLY A 400 20.10 -4.52 17.69
C GLY A 400 21.47 -3.92 17.48
N GLY A 401 22.06 -3.42 18.56
CA GLY A 401 23.44 -3.07 18.61
C GLY A 401 24.25 -4.33 18.33
N SER A 402 24.90 -4.34 17.20
CA SER A 402 26.03 -5.21 16.92
C SER A 402 27.23 -4.63 17.68
N GLN A 403 27.67 -5.33 18.71
CA GLN A 403 29.12 -5.43 18.97
C GLN A 403 29.67 -6.61 18.20
#